data_b65a1e6f5dcb085e9139921c0351157a
#
_entry.id   b65a1e6f5dcb085e9139921c0351157a
#
_cell.length_a   1.000
_cell.length_b   1.000
_cell.length_c   1.000
_cell.angle_alpha   90.00
_cell.angle_beta   90.00
_cell.angle_gamma   90.00
#
_symmetry.space_group_name_H-M   'P 1'
#
loop_
_entity.id
_entity.type
_entity.pdbx_description
1 polymer ?
#
loop_
_entity_poly.entity_id
_entity_poly.type
_entity_poly.pdbx_seq_one_letter_code
_entity_poly.pdbx_strand_id
1 'polypeptide(L)'
;MKKEIKAVYPSNCGWLEYKLNTQEMDYMWRCISTKKENYNSRLAGNISSSFALMDRGDWFWMNVIVPLLEYYEEEFGSMGAKIPTTIAHPLYLKQWWVNYQKQNEFNPLHDHSGVYSFVIWMKIPFSWDEQNKKDIARRSNNASISTFQFIFNDILGETKPYHYHISSEDEGTMLFFPSKLNHIVYPFYDCDEDRISVSGNVSLNTAKAM
;
A
#
# COMPACT_ATOMS: atom_id res chain seq x y z
N MET A 1 -8.42 -19.15 45.52
CA MET A 1 -9.01 -19.45 44.21
C MET A 1 -8.36 -18.51 43.18
N LYS A 2 -7.72 -19.04 42.12
CA LYS A 2 -7.28 -18.22 40.98
C LYS A 2 -8.51 -17.71 40.25
N LYS A 3 -8.60 -16.40 40.03
CA LYS A 3 -9.65 -15.82 39.21
C LYS A 3 -9.46 -16.27 37.75
N GLU A 4 -10.51 -16.78 37.11
CA GLU A 4 -10.52 -17.08 35.70
C GLU A 4 -10.76 -15.78 34.94
N ILE A 5 -9.75 -15.28 34.22
CA ILE A 5 -9.78 -14.03 33.48
C ILE A 5 -9.49 -14.38 32.02
N LYS A 6 -10.40 -14.01 31.11
CA LYS A 6 -10.26 -14.18 29.66
C LYS A 6 -10.16 -12.81 28.98
N ALA A 7 -9.09 -12.61 28.21
CA ALA A 7 -9.01 -11.47 27.30
C ALA A 7 -9.88 -11.74 26.07
N VAL A 8 -10.66 -10.73 25.65
CA VAL A 8 -11.49 -10.80 24.43
C VAL A 8 -11.04 -9.70 23.49
N TYR A 9 -10.69 -10.09 22.26
CA TYR A 9 -10.30 -9.20 21.19
C TYR A 9 -11.40 -9.22 20.12
N PRO A 10 -12.13 -8.09 19.90
CA PRO A 10 -13.07 -8.01 18.80
C PRO A 10 -12.35 -8.23 17.47
N SER A 11 -12.95 -8.99 16.57
CA SER A 11 -12.40 -9.16 15.23
C SER A 11 -12.42 -7.82 14.48
N ASN A 12 -11.32 -7.51 13.82
CA ASN A 12 -11.19 -6.36 12.93
C ASN A 12 -10.49 -6.80 11.64
N CYS A 13 -10.64 -6.04 10.57
CA CYS A 13 -9.82 -6.25 9.38
C CYS A 13 -8.44 -5.63 9.60
N GLY A 14 -7.46 -6.19 8.90
CA GLY A 14 -6.08 -5.71 8.91
C GLY A 14 -5.57 -5.54 7.48
N TRP A 15 -4.28 -5.70 7.32
CA TRP A 15 -3.59 -5.74 6.04
C TRP A 15 -2.53 -6.83 6.05
N LEU A 16 -2.04 -7.21 4.88
CA LEU A 16 -0.99 -8.20 4.72
C LEU A 16 0.33 -7.50 4.39
N GLU A 17 1.42 -8.03 4.94
CA GLU A 17 2.78 -7.73 4.53
C GLU A 17 3.34 -8.94 3.79
N TYR A 18 3.87 -8.73 2.60
CA TYR A 18 4.44 -9.78 1.77
C TYR A 18 5.78 -9.32 1.19
N LYS A 19 6.80 -10.15 1.32
CA LYS A 19 8.11 -9.90 0.71
C LYS A 19 8.18 -10.59 -0.63
N LEU A 20 8.27 -9.81 -1.72
CA LEU A 20 8.40 -10.35 -3.06
C LEU A 20 9.68 -11.19 -3.18
N ASN A 21 9.58 -12.33 -3.84
CA ASN A 21 10.74 -13.13 -4.20
C ASN A 21 11.50 -12.53 -5.42
N THR A 22 12.66 -13.10 -5.75
CA THR A 22 13.50 -12.60 -6.83
C THR A 22 12.78 -12.55 -8.18
N GLN A 23 12.00 -13.59 -8.53
CA GLN A 23 11.26 -13.66 -9.79
C GLN A 23 10.18 -12.56 -9.89
N GLU A 24 9.50 -12.30 -8.80
CA GLU A 24 8.48 -11.25 -8.69
C GLU A 24 9.11 -9.86 -8.77
N MET A 25 10.23 -9.64 -8.09
CA MET A 25 11.00 -8.40 -8.18
C MET A 25 11.50 -8.14 -9.60
N ASP A 26 12.03 -9.15 -10.28
CA ASP A 26 12.46 -9.05 -11.67
C ASP A 26 11.29 -8.72 -12.62
N TYR A 27 10.11 -9.31 -12.36
CA TYR A 27 8.90 -8.99 -13.12
C TYR A 27 8.50 -7.53 -12.93
N MET A 28 8.50 -7.05 -11.67
CA MET A 28 8.18 -5.66 -11.35
C MET A 28 9.10 -4.68 -12.06
N TRP A 29 10.42 -4.90 -12.03
CA TRP A 29 11.37 -4.05 -12.72
C TRP A 29 11.20 -4.05 -14.25
N ARG A 30 10.83 -5.20 -14.85
CA ARG A 30 10.46 -5.26 -16.27
C ARG A 30 9.22 -4.42 -16.58
N CYS A 31 8.18 -4.49 -15.75
CA CYS A 31 6.99 -3.65 -15.92
C CYS A 31 7.34 -2.16 -15.82
N ILE A 32 8.14 -1.77 -14.83
CA ILE A 32 8.62 -0.40 -14.65
C ILE A 32 9.41 0.10 -15.85
N SER A 33 10.29 -0.74 -16.42
CA SER A 33 11.10 -0.38 -17.60
C SER A 33 10.26 -0.14 -18.86
N THR A 34 9.06 -0.72 -18.92
CA THR A 34 8.13 -0.59 -20.07
C THR A 34 6.96 0.37 -19.81
N LYS A 35 7.03 1.21 -18.77
CA LYS A 35 6.03 2.23 -18.42
C LYS A 35 5.67 3.09 -19.64
N LYS A 36 4.41 3.49 -19.77
CA LYS A 36 3.92 4.16 -20.99
C LYS A 36 3.30 5.53 -20.77
N GLU A 37 2.31 5.67 -19.94
CA GLU A 37 1.50 6.87 -19.83
C GLU A 37 1.74 7.59 -18.52
N ASN A 38 1.79 8.93 -18.58
CA ASN A 38 1.77 9.74 -17.37
C ASN A 38 0.44 9.52 -16.64
N TYR A 39 0.51 9.28 -15.33
CA TYR A 39 -0.64 8.92 -14.51
C TYR A 39 -0.94 9.94 -13.40
N ASN A 40 -0.14 11.00 -13.27
CA ASN A 40 -0.20 11.98 -12.18
C ASN A 40 -1.60 12.58 -11.96
N SER A 41 -2.28 12.99 -13.05
CA SER A 41 -3.58 13.65 -12.96
C SER A 41 -4.71 12.79 -12.37
N ARG A 42 -4.46 11.50 -12.15
CA ARG A 42 -5.41 10.54 -11.58
C ARG A 42 -5.10 10.18 -10.12
N LEU A 43 -4.05 10.75 -9.55
CA LEU A 43 -3.54 10.41 -8.23
C LEU A 43 -3.68 11.59 -7.27
N ALA A 44 -3.87 11.27 -5.97
CA ALA A 44 -3.96 12.26 -4.91
C ALA A 44 -2.59 12.83 -4.49
N GLY A 45 -1.51 12.14 -4.85
CA GLY A 45 -0.15 12.48 -4.41
C GLY A 45 0.40 13.74 -5.07
N ASN A 46 1.13 14.55 -4.28
CA ASN A 46 1.96 15.63 -4.80
C ASN A 46 3.31 15.05 -5.24
N ILE A 47 3.28 14.21 -6.26
CA ILE A 47 4.43 13.50 -6.85
C ILE A 47 4.54 13.93 -8.31
N SER A 48 5.72 14.37 -8.73
CA SER A 48 5.94 14.93 -10.06
C SER A 48 5.96 13.88 -11.17
N SER A 49 6.27 12.62 -10.87
CA SER A 49 6.44 11.56 -11.87
C SER A 49 5.74 10.26 -11.47
N SER A 50 4.62 9.96 -12.14
CA SER A 50 3.90 8.70 -12.01
C SER A 50 3.47 8.18 -13.38
N PHE A 51 3.61 6.86 -13.60
CA PHE A 51 3.31 6.24 -14.88
C PHE A 51 2.48 4.97 -14.71
N ALA A 52 1.48 4.80 -15.59
CA ALA A 52 0.70 3.58 -15.65
C ALA A 52 1.58 2.38 -16.01
N LEU A 53 1.28 1.23 -15.41
CA LEU A 53 1.89 -0.05 -15.71
C LEU A 53 0.89 -0.99 -16.41
N MET A 54 1.42 -2.04 -17.02
CA MET A 54 0.63 -3.07 -17.69
C MET A 54 1.08 -4.45 -17.22
N ASP A 55 0.12 -5.25 -16.77
CA ASP A 55 0.32 -6.66 -16.43
C ASP A 55 0.17 -7.51 -17.71
N ARG A 56 1.28 -7.90 -18.31
CA ARG A 56 1.27 -8.69 -19.54
C ARG A 56 0.94 -10.14 -19.24
N GLY A 57 -0.15 -10.63 -19.83
CA GLY A 57 -0.62 -12.00 -19.65
C GLY A 57 -1.10 -12.29 -18.24
N ASP A 58 -1.55 -11.26 -17.51
CA ASP A 58 -2.08 -11.36 -16.14
C ASP A 58 -1.12 -12.07 -15.16
N TRP A 59 0.21 -11.95 -15.41
CA TRP A 59 1.20 -12.68 -14.62
C TRP A 59 1.23 -12.22 -13.16
N PHE A 60 1.25 -10.90 -12.93
CA PHE A 60 1.24 -10.35 -11.57
C PHE A 60 -0.08 -10.65 -10.86
N TRP A 61 -1.17 -10.52 -11.60
CA TRP A 61 -2.49 -10.89 -11.11
C TRP A 61 -2.53 -12.33 -10.60
N MET A 62 -2.12 -13.29 -11.44
CA MET A 62 -2.22 -14.72 -11.12
C MET A 62 -1.19 -15.20 -10.09
N ASN A 63 0.03 -14.66 -10.11
CA ASN A 63 1.11 -15.18 -9.27
C ASN A 63 1.27 -14.43 -7.93
N VAL A 64 0.78 -13.19 -7.82
CA VAL A 64 0.93 -12.38 -6.62
C VAL A 64 -0.41 -11.98 -6.03
N ILE A 65 -1.29 -11.35 -6.83
CA ILE A 65 -2.54 -10.79 -6.28
C ILE A 65 -3.53 -11.87 -5.88
N VAL A 66 -3.76 -12.88 -6.72
CA VAL A 66 -4.72 -13.98 -6.40
C VAL A 66 -4.34 -14.71 -5.10
N PRO A 67 -3.09 -15.16 -4.89
CA PRO A 67 -2.71 -15.76 -3.61
C PRO A 67 -2.90 -14.84 -2.39
N LEU A 68 -2.64 -13.54 -2.54
CA LEU A 68 -2.86 -12.58 -1.46
C LEU A 68 -4.35 -12.34 -1.18
N LEU A 69 -5.20 -12.37 -2.20
CA LEU A 69 -6.65 -12.31 -2.03
C LEU A 69 -7.17 -13.51 -1.24
N GLU A 70 -6.76 -14.72 -1.62
CA GLU A 70 -7.14 -15.96 -0.94
C GLU A 70 -6.72 -15.93 0.54
N TYR A 71 -5.46 -15.57 0.81
CA TYR A 71 -4.97 -15.46 2.17
C TYR A 71 -5.67 -14.36 2.99
N TYR A 72 -5.93 -13.20 2.35
CA TYR A 72 -6.65 -12.11 3.02
C TYR A 72 -8.07 -12.52 3.40
N GLU A 73 -8.77 -13.21 2.51
CA GLU A 73 -10.15 -13.67 2.74
C GLU A 73 -10.22 -14.75 3.83
N GLU A 74 -9.21 -15.61 3.92
CA GLU A 74 -9.11 -16.60 5.00
C GLU A 74 -8.91 -15.91 6.37
N GLU A 75 -8.04 -14.91 6.47
CA GLU A 75 -7.70 -14.24 7.74
C GLU A 75 -8.75 -13.22 8.19
N PHE A 76 -9.29 -12.43 7.27
CA PHE A 76 -10.12 -11.25 7.59
C PHE A 76 -11.53 -11.29 6.98
N GLY A 77 -11.81 -12.27 6.15
CA GLY A 77 -13.04 -12.35 5.35
C GLY A 77 -13.01 -11.45 4.11
N SER A 78 -13.91 -11.74 3.18
CA SER A 78 -13.98 -11.03 1.89
C SER A 78 -14.46 -9.59 2.03
N MET A 79 -13.64 -8.62 1.59
CA MET A 79 -14.06 -7.23 1.47
C MET A 79 -15.03 -7.02 0.30
N GLY A 80 -14.93 -7.84 -0.74
CA GLY A 80 -15.87 -7.84 -1.87
C GLY A 80 -17.30 -8.17 -1.45
N ALA A 81 -17.45 -9.12 -0.53
CA ALA A 81 -18.76 -9.51 0.01
C ALA A 81 -19.44 -8.42 0.85
N LYS A 82 -18.70 -7.42 1.31
CA LYS A 82 -19.25 -6.26 2.04
C LYS A 82 -19.83 -5.19 1.12
N ILE A 83 -19.61 -5.31 -0.20
CA ILE A 83 -20.15 -4.37 -1.19
C ILE A 83 -21.52 -4.88 -1.65
N PRO A 84 -22.61 -4.15 -1.43
CA PRO A 84 -23.94 -4.57 -1.83
C PRO A 84 -24.05 -4.57 -3.36
N THR A 85 -24.12 -5.78 -3.96
CA THR A 85 -24.38 -5.99 -5.38
C THR A 85 -25.51 -6.97 -5.53
N THR A 86 -26.26 -6.89 -6.63
CA THR A 86 -27.39 -7.80 -6.91
C THR A 86 -26.94 -9.18 -7.37
N ILE A 87 -25.73 -9.29 -7.91
CA ILE A 87 -25.08 -10.52 -8.39
C ILE A 87 -23.61 -10.49 -8.00
N ALA A 88 -22.98 -11.67 -7.94
CA ALA A 88 -21.55 -11.77 -7.71
C ALA A 88 -20.75 -11.30 -8.94
N HIS A 89 -19.67 -10.61 -8.70
CA HIS A 89 -18.75 -10.11 -9.72
C HIS A 89 -17.31 -10.55 -9.40
N PRO A 90 -16.52 -10.98 -10.39
CA PRO A 90 -15.12 -11.33 -10.17
C PRO A 90 -14.29 -10.09 -9.83
N LEU A 91 -13.25 -10.29 -9.04
CA LEU A 91 -12.21 -9.28 -8.82
C LEU A 91 -11.24 -9.23 -10.00
N TYR A 92 -10.64 -8.08 -10.22
CA TYR A 92 -9.59 -7.90 -11.23
C TYR A 92 -8.65 -6.75 -10.86
N LEU A 93 -7.41 -6.79 -11.34
CA LEU A 93 -6.46 -5.68 -11.24
C LEU A 93 -6.92 -4.54 -12.18
N LYS A 94 -7.58 -3.54 -11.58
CA LYS A 94 -8.20 -2.45 -12.35
C LYS A 94 -7.18 -1.49 -12.92
N GLN A 95 -6.22 -1.12 -12.09
CA GLN A 95 -5.19 -0.14 -12.42
C GLN A 95 -4.02 -0.28 -11.47
N TRP A 96 -2.82 -0.02 -11.96
CA TRP A 96 -1.61 0.06 -11.17
C TRP A 96 -0.60 0.98 -11.86
N TRP A 97 0.30 1.56 -11.05
CA TRP A 97 1.22 2.58 -11.50
C TRP A 97 2.50 2.57 -10.67
N VAL A 98 3.59 3.11 -11.25
CA VAL A 98 4.84 3.39 -10.55
C VAL A 98 4.91 4.88 -10.22
N ASN A 99 5.35 5.19 -9.00
CA ASN A 99 5.68 6.54 -8.53
C ASN A 99 7.20 6.69 -8.42
N TYR A 100 7.72 7.81 -8.91
CA TYR A 100 9.07 8.30 -8.67
C TYR A 100 8.94 9.54 -7.80
N GLN A 101 9.03 9.34 -6.50
CA GLN A 101 8.89 10.42 -5.52
C GLN A 101 10.24 11.03 -5.24
N LYS A 102 10.36 12.34 -5.44
CA LYS A 102 11.52 13.15 -5.07
C LYS A 102 11.43 13.59 -3.62
N GLN A 103 12.55 14.08 -3.08
CA GLN A 103 12.55 14.75 -1.79
C GLN A 103 11.51 15.89 -1.75
N ASN A 104 10.92 16.12 -0.59
CA ASN A 104 9.84 17.09 -0.33
C ASN A 104 8.47 16.76 -0.94
N GLU A 105 8.38 15.76 -1.80
CA GLU A 105 7.11 15.28 -2.34
C GLU A 105 6.42 14.33 -1.34
N PHE A 106 5.09 14.24 -1.38
CA PHE A 106 4.32 13.47 -0.41
C PHE A 106 2.97 13.02 -0.99
N ASN A 107 2.34 12.03 -0.36
CA ASN A 107 0.92 11.75 -0.54
C ASN A 107 0.16 12.22 0.70
N PRO A 108 -0.84 13.10 0.56
CA PRO A 108 -1.70 13.48 1.69
C PRO A 108 -2.49 12.28 2.21
N LEU A 109 -3.18 12.46 3.32
CA LEU A 109 -4.12 11.45 3.82
C LEU A 109 -5.20 11.18 2.76
N HIS A 110 -5.34 9.93 2.36
CA HIS A 110 -6.28 9.50 1.33
C HIS A 110 -6.65 8.02 1.46
N ASP A 111 -7.70 7.63 0.77
CA ASP A 111 -8.10 6.25 0.49
C ASP A 111 -8.17 6.01 -1.03
N HIS A 112 -8.52 4.82 -1.45
CA HIS A 112 -8.71 4.47 -2.85
C HIS A 112 -10.12 4.01 -3.17
N SER A 113 -10.50 4.13 -4.44
CA SER A 113 -11.66 3.45 -5.00
C SER A 113 -11.30 2.00 -5.33
N GLY A 114 -12.17 1.06 -4.98
CA GLY A 114 -11.95 -0.38 -5.23
C GLY A 114 -12.29 -1.22 -4.02
N VAL A 115 -11.85 -2.46 -4.03
CA VAL A 115 -12.02 -3.42 -2.93
C VAL A 115 -10.75 -3.52 -2.13
N TYR A 116 -9.63 -3.77 -2.82
CA TYR A 116 -8.30 -3.83 -2.22
C TYR A 116 -7.34 -2.90 -2.95
N SER A 117 -6.31 -2.50 -2.24
CA SER A 117 -5.19 -1.72 -2.78
C SER A 117 -3.88 -2.33 -2.30
N PHE A 118 -2.80 -1.98 -2.98
CA PHE A 118 -1.47 -2.38 -2.57
C PHE A 118 -0.45 -1.28 -2.84
N VAL A 119 0.65 -1.33 -2.11
CA VAL A 119 1.89 -0.61 -2.38
C VAL A 119 3.07 -1.56 -2.28
N ILE A 120 4.04 -1.44 -3.17
CA ILE A 120 5.31 -2.16 -3.17
C ILE A 120 6.44 -1.15 -3.14
N TRP A 121 7.36 -1.27 -2.20
CA TRP A 121 8.55 -0.43 -2.17
C TRP A 121 9.64 -1.04 -3.05
N MET A 122 9.92 -0.41 -4.18
CA MET A 122 10.88 -0.91 -5.16
C MET A 122 12.29 -0.38 -4.96
N LYS A 123 12.41 0.87 -4.46
CA LYS A 123 13.66 1.52 -4.11
C LYS A 123 13.42 2.54 -3.00
N ILE A 124 14.26 2.49 -1.96
CA ILE A 124 14.24 3.42 -0.83
C ILE A 124 15.66 3.97 -0.65
N PRO A 125 15.96 5.20 -1.11
CA PRO A 125 17.32 5.74 -1.13
C PRO A 125 17.75 6.39 0.20
N PHE A 126 17.04 6.15 1.28
CA PHE A 126 17.30 6.69 2.61
C PHE A 126 17.00 5.65 3.70
N SER A 127 17.40 5.94 4.94
CA SER A 127 16.89 5.25 6.11
C SER A 127 16.09 6.20 6.99
N TRP A 128 15.01 5.69 7.60
CA TRP A 128 14.23 6.48 8.56
C TRP A 128 15.08 7.01 9.71
N ASP A 129 16.02 6.21 10.21
CA ASP A 129 16.92 6.60 11.30
C ASP A 129 17.77 7.86 10.97
N GLU A 130 18.24 7.97 9.72
CA GLU A 130 18.97 9.14 9.24
C GLU A 130 18.04 10.34 9.05
N GLN A 131 16.87 10.11 8.46
CA GLN A 131 15.87 11.15 8.27
C GLN A 131 15.39 11.73 9.62
N ASN A 132 15.17 10.88 10.63
CA ASN A 132 14.71 11.30 11.94
C ASN A 132 15.77 12.08 12.78
N LYS A 133 17.04 12.02 12.36
CA LYS A 133 18.11 12.83 12.97
C LYS A 133 18.23 14.25 12.38
N LYS A 134 17.55 14.54 11.27
CA LYS A 134 17.59 15.85 10.62
C LYS A 134 16.96 16.95 11.49
N ASP A 135 17.41 18.19 11.34
CA ASP A 135 16.95 19.32 12.16
C ASP A 135 15.44 19.56 12.07
N ILE A 136 14.83 19.26 10.92
CA ILE A 136 13.38 19.36 10.73
C ILE A 136 12.61 18.37 11.61
N ALA A 137 13.16 17.16 11.86
CA ALA A 137 12.55 16.14 12.70
C ALA A 137 12.86 16.32 14.20
N ARG A 138 14.08 16.76 14.54
CA ARG A 138 14.57 16.89 15.93
C ARG A 138 13.71 17.77 16.84
N ARG A 139 12.98 18.73 16.27
CA ARG A 139 12.13 19.68 16.99
C ARG A 139 10.68 19.22 17.12
N SER A 140 10.36 18.03 16.60
CA SER A 140 9.05 17.43 16.67
C SER A 140 9.04 16.27 17.67
N ASN A 141 7.96 16.12 18.40
CA ASN A 141 7.67 14.90 19.18
C ASN A 141 7.02 13.81 18.32
N ASN A 142 6.87 14.05 17.01
CA ASN A 142 6.26 13.14 16.06
C ASN A 142 7.31 12.55 15.10
N ALA A 143 7.46 11.25 15.10
CA ALA A 143 8.42 10.50 14.28
C ALA A 143 7.91 10.17 12.88
N SER A 144 7.12 11.05 12.27
CA SER A 144 6.44 10.80 10.97
C SER A 144 7.31 11.05 9.74
N ILE A 145 8.45 11.70 9.86
CA ILE A 145 9.33 12.02 8.72
C ILE A 145 9.64 10.77 7.89
N SER A 146 9.54 10.85 6.58
CA SER A 146 9.81 9.79 5.59
C SER A 146 9.03 8.48 5.74
N THR A 147 8.03 8.44 6.65
CA THR A 147 7.23 7.23 6.91
C THR A 147 6.11 7.03 5.87
N PHE A 148 5.69 5.79 5.75
CA PHE A 148 4.35 5.42 5.30
C PHE A 148 3.52 5.12 6.55
N GLN A 149 2.26 5.57 6.59
CA GLN A 149 1.40 5.32 7.73
C GLN A 149 0.01 4.91 7.30
N PHE A 150 -0.53 3.87 7.95
CA PHE A 150 -1.98 3.63 7.97
C PHE A 150 -2.62 4.41 9.12
N ILE A 151 -3.80 4.95 8.86
CA ILE A 151 -4.59 5.69 9.84
C ILE A 151 -5.94 4.98 10.00
N PHE A 152 -6.25 4.54 11.20
CA PHE A 152 -7.48 3.81 11.52
C PHE A 152 -8.01 4.21 12.89
N ASN A 153 -9.27 3.87 13.16
CA ASN A 153 -9.84 4.07 14.48
C ASN A 153 -9.80 2.75 15.26
N ASP A 154 -9.43 2.84 16.53
CA ASP A 154 -9.50 1.70 17.43
C ASP A 154 -10.96 1.46 17.91
N ILE A 155 -11.14 0.43 18.76
CA ILE A 155 -12.46 0.06 19.31
C ILE A 155 -13.12 1.18 20.13
N LEU A 156 -12.36 2.16 20.63
CA LEU A 156 -12.86 3.32 21.36
C LEU A 156 -13.19 4.49 20.43
N GLY A 157 -12.93 4.37 19.13
CA GLY A 157 -13.10 5.43 18.15
C GLY A 157 -11.92 6.42 18.11
N GLU A 158 -10.84 6.13 18.81
CA GLU A 158 -9.64 6.97 18.77
C GLU A 158 -8.84 6.72 17.48
N THR A 159 -8.43 7.80 16.83
CA THR A 159 -7.58 7.72 15.63
C THR A 159 -6.17 7.29 16.00
N LYS A 160 -5.70 6.21 15.40
CA LYS A 160 -4.36 5.61 15.62
C LYS A 160 -3.58 5.57 14.32
N PRO A 161 -2.33 6.02 14.31
CA PRO A 161 -1.39 5.77 13.22
C PRO A 161 -0.65 4.45 13.44
N TYR A 162 -0.44 3.70 12.34
CA TYR A 162 0.55 2.62 12.30
C TYR A 162 1.69 3.05 11.37
N HIS A 163 2.89 3.16 11.90
CA HIS A 163 4.06 3.72 11.21
C HIS A 163 4.92 2.64 10.61
N TYR A 164 5.26 2.77 9.35
CA TYR A 164 6.34 2.06 8.68
C TYR A 164 7.58 2.97 8.62
N HIS A 165 8.59 2.64 9.41
CA HIS A 165 9.90 3.29 9.43
C HIS A 165 10.79 2.62 8.37
N ILE A 166 10.66 3.06 7.13
CA ILE A 166 11.23 2.37 5.98
C ILE A 166 12.70 2.71 5.72
N SER A 167 13.42 1.71 5.19
CA SER A 167 14.81 1.77 4.75
C SER A 167 15.01 0.90 3.51
N SER A 168 16.23 0.81 2.99
CA SER A 168 16.57 -0.10 1.88
C SER A 168 16.31 -1.58 2.18
N GLU A 169 16.26 -1.98 3.45
CA GLU A 169 15.94 -3.36 3.86
C GLU A 169 14.47 -3.73 3.55
N ASP A 170 13.61 -2.73 3.44
CA ASP A 170 12.19 -2.90 3.14
C ASP A 170 11.91 -2.97 1.64
N GLU A 171 12.91 -2.79 0.76
CA GLU A 171 12.74 -2.93 -0.69
C GLU A 171 12.22 -4.32 -1.04
N GLY A 172 11.19 -4.39 -1.89
CA GLY A 172 10.45 -5.61 -2.23
C GLY A 172 9.33 -5.96 -1.25
N THR A 173 9.13 -5.20 -0.18
CA THR A 173 7.96 -5.38 0.68
C THR A 173 6.72 -4.80 0.02
N MET A 174 5.67 -5.60 -0.01
CA MET A 174 4.33 -5.24 -0.47
C MET A 174 3.37 -5.21 0.71
N LEU A 175 2.61 -4.14 0.82
CA LEU A 175 1.44 -4.04 1.69
C LEU A 175 0.20 -4.22 0.84
N PHE A 176 -0.66 -5.18 1.23
CA PHE A 176 -1.95 -5.45 0.59
C PHE A 176 -3.08 -5.21 1.60
N PHE A 177 -4.01 -4.31 1.28
CA PHE A 177 -4.96 -3.77 2.25
C PHE A 177 -6.32 -3.40 1.63
N PRO A 178 -7.40 -3.29 2.45
CA PRO A 178 -8.68 -2.77 1.98
C PRO A 178 -8.54 -1.36 1.41
N SER A 179 -9.10 -1.11 0.22
CA SER A 179 -8.96 0.19 -0.45
C SER A 179 -9.43 1.39 0.39
N LYS A 180 -10.32 1.15 1.35
CA LYS A 180 -10.85 2.19 2.26
C LYS A 180 -9.97 2.47 3.48
N LEU A 181 -8.86 1.75 3.65
CA LEU A 181 -7.91 2.03 4.71
C LEU A 181 -7.14 3.32 4.39
N ASN A 182 -7.39 4.34 5.21
CA ASN A 182 -6.71 5.63 5.07
C ASN A 182 -5.20 5.48 5.28
N HIS A 183 -4.43 6.16 4.43
CA HIS A 183 -2.97 6.16 4.55
C HIS A 183 -2.37 7.48 4.08
N ILE A 184 -1.15 7.73 4.54
CA ILE A 184 -0.37 8.94 4.24
C ILE A 184 1.08 8.55 3.98
N VAL A 185 1.74 9.29 3.11
CA VAL A 185 3.17 9.12 2.81
C VAL A 185 3.88 10.43 3.04
N TYR A 186 4.70 10.46 4.08
CA TYR A 186 5.46 11.66 4.45
C TYR A 186 6.67 11.87 3.53
N PRO A 187 7.06 13.14 3.32
CA PRO A 187 8.22 13.46 2.53
C PRO A 187 9.53 13.05 3.23
N PHE A 188 10.55 12.80 2.42
CA PHE A 188 11.93 12.67 2.85
C PHE A 188 12.75 13.89 2.36
N TYR A 189 13.93 14.10 2.90
CA TYR A 189 14.71 15.31 2.71
C TYR A 189 16.18 15.00 2.47
N ASP A 190 16.90 15.94 1.81
CA ASP A 190 18.34 15.91 1.55
C ASP A 190 18.80 14.58 0.92
N CYS A 191 18.07 14.14 -0.09
CA CYS A 191 18.39 12.97 -0.91
C CYS A 191 17.89 13.23 -2.34
N ASP A 192 18.80 13.26 -3.31
CA ASP A 192 18.48 13.58 -4.71
C ASP A 192 18.01 12.37 -5.51
N GLU A 193 18.08 11.18 -4.92
CA GLU A 193 17.58 9.96 -5.55
C GLU A 193 16.07 9.78 -5.32
N ASP A 194 15.39 9.24 -6.33
CA ASP A 194 13.94 8.97 -6.23
C ASP A 194 13.66 7.77 -5.33
N ARG A 195 12.68 7.89 -4.44
CA ARG A 195 11.98 6.73 -3.88
C ARG A 195 11.04 6.17 -4.94
N ILE A 196 11.17 4.89 -5.28
CA ILE A 196 10.34 4.22 -6.28
C ILE A 196 9.37 3.28 -5.57
N SER A 197 8.07 3.47 -5.82
CA SER A 197 7.03 2.57 -5.34
C SER A 197 6.05 2.22 -6.46
N VAL A 198 5.48 1.02 -6.40
CA VAL A 198 4.37 0.61 -7.26
C VAL A 198 3.13 0.50 -6.41
N SER A 199 2.03 1.07 -6.89
CA SER A 199 0.73 1.00 -6.23
C SER A 199 -0.34 0.55 -7.22
N GLY A 200 -1.43 -0.03 -6.71
CA GLY A 200 -2.53 -0.43 -7.57
C GLY A 200 -3.81 -0.75 -6.80
N ASN A 201 -4.88 -0.93 -7.56
CA ASN A 201 -6.22 -1.17 -7.05
C ASN A 201 -6.86 -2.40 -7.69
N VAL A 202 -7.46 -3.23 -6.86
CA VAL A 202 -8.29 -4.37 -7.22
C VAL A 202 -9.75 -3.98 -7.05
N SER A 203 -10.57 -4.23 -8.05
CA SER A 203 -11.99 -3.85 -8.06
C SER A 203 -12.89 -4.98 -8.51
N LEU A 204 -14.19 -4.86 -8.26
CA LEU A 204 -15.20 -5.73 -8.86
C LEU A 204 -15.31 -5.44 -10.37
N ASN A 205 -15.30 -6.47 -11.17
CA ASN A 205 -15.56 -6.37 -12.61
C ASN A 205 -17.06 -6.43 -12.88
N THR A 206 -17.73 -5.30 -12.73
CA THR A 206 -19.20 -5.20 -12.89
C THR A 206 -19.69 -5.45 -14.33
N ALA A 207 -18.79 -5.51 -15.31
CA ALA A 207 -19.13 -5.91 -16.68
C ALA A 207 -19.23 -7.45 -16.85
N LYS A 208 -18.79 -8.21 -15.84
CA LYS A 208 -18.84 -9.68 -15.84
C LYS A 208 -19.60 -10.16 -14.60
N ALA A 209 -20.54 -11.07 -14.79
CA ALA A 209 -21.12 -11.89 -13.71
C ALA A 209 -20.21 -13.10 -13.45
N MET A 210 -20.22 -13.59 -12.21
CA MET A 210 -19.61 -14.87 -11.85
C MET A 210 -20.59 -16.00 -12.15
#